data_c205da8d3fb2bd2d600274f28e4c92bf
#
_entry.id   c205da8d3fb2bd2d600274f28e4c92bf
#
_cell.length_a   1.000
_cell.length_b   1.000
_cell.length_c   1.000
_cell.angle_alpha   90.00
_cell.angle_beta   90.00
_cell.angle_gamma   90.00
#
_symmetry.space_group_name_H-M   'P 1'
#
loop_
_entity.id
_entity.type
_entity.pdbx_description
1 polymer ?
#
loop_
_entity_poly.entity_id
_entity_poly.type
_entity_poly.pdbx_seq_one_letter_code
_entity_poly.pdbx_strand_id
1 'polypeptide(L)'
;MERVNIIGAGLAGLSAAITLARSGKPCALISSQASERAQSVMAEGGINAALDVMGEHDTTAEHFSDTMKGGVFLADPNAVAGLTDSAPDIVRWLHEIGVPFQFENGHIIQRNFGGQKKKRTAYAKSSTGKAIMTALIDEARKYEAAGLIERFPHHTAVDISVCSGKCSGAVVRDVFSGKTELFPGKVILAHGGLNGFFPGQTTGTTQNTGDLAAALFARGMEFADLEFIQYHPTTVQIHGKRMLISEAARGEGGRLFTERSGSRWYFMEKLYPELGNLMPRDVISREMFKVIHDPECGG
;
A
#
# COMPACT_ATOMS: atom_id res chain seq x y z
N MET A 1 -7.45 -17.46 -26.53
CA MET A 1 -6.88 -16.13 -26.13
C MET A 1 -5.65 -16.37 -25.27
N GLU A 2 -4.60 -15.58 -25.44
CA GLU A 2 -3.41 -15.68 -24.61
C GLU A 2 -3.75 -15.23 -23.17
N ARG A 3 -3.47 -16.08 -22.18
CA ARG A 3 -3.71 -15.81 -20.77
C ARG A 3 -2.69 -14.80 -20.24
N VAL A 4 -3.14 -13.86 -19.41
CA VAL A 4 -2.24 -12.92 -18.71
C VAL A 4 -1.89 -13.49 -17.34
N ASN A 5 -0.61 -13.56 -17.01
CA ASN A 5 -0.11 -14.02 -15.71
C ASN A 5 0.11 -12.81 -14.79
N ILE A 6 -0.58 -12.79 -13.65
CA ILE A 6 -0.49 -11.72 -12.65
C ILE A 6 0.27 -12.27 -11.44
N ILE A 7 1.40 -11.66 -11.14
CA ILE A 7 2.27 -12.09 -10.04
C ILE A 7 1.96 -11.26 -8.80
N GLY A 8 1.32 -11.87 -7.82
CA GLY A 8 0.87 -11.27 -6.57
C GLY A 8 -0.64 -11.16 -6.49
N ALA A 9 -1.21 -11.58 -5.36
CA ALA A 9 -2.65 -11.60 -5.09
C ALA A 9 -3.06 -10.60 -3.98
N GLY A 10 -2.34 -9.49 -3.87
CA GLY A 10 -2.69 -8.33 -3.05
C GLY A 10 -3.62 -7.37 -3.80
N LEU A 11 -3.75 -6.13 -3.30
CA LEU A 11 -4.61 -5.08 -3.90
C LEU A 11 -4.40 -4.92 -5.40
N ALA A 12 -3.15 -4.73 -5.83
CA ALA A 12 -2.82 -4.49 -7.23
C ALA A 12 -3.16 -5.69 -8.11
N GLY A 13 -2.80 -6.91 -7.67
CA GLY A 13 -3.04 -8.12 -8.45
C GLY A 13 -4.52 -8.46 -8.58
N LEU A 14 -5.29 -8.36 -7.50
CA LEU A 14 -6.74 -8.57 -7.54
C LEU A 14 -7.43 -7.52 -8.43
N SER A 15 -7.08 -6.25 -8.31
CA SER A 15 -7.63 -5.18 -9.14
C SER A 15 -7.32 -5.42 -10.63
N ALA A 16 -6.08 -5.82 -10.95
CA ALA A 16 -5.70 -6.16 -12.33
C ALA A 16 -6.49 -7.37 -12.85
N ALA A 17 -6.64 -8.43 -12.03
CA ALA A 17 -7.39 -9.62 -12.40
C ALA A 17 -8.86 -9.31 -12.68
N ILE A 18 -9.51 -8.56 -11.79
CA ILE A 18 -10.91 -8.14 -11.95
C ILE A 18 -11.07 -7.27 -13.22
N THR A 19 -10.16 -6.33 -13.45
CA THR A 19 -10.19 -5.45 -14.64
C THR A 19 -10.07 -6.24 -15.95
N LEU A 20 -9.15 -7.20 -16.00
CA LEU A 20 -9.02 -8.10 -17.16
C LEU A 20 -10.29 -8.95 -17.35
N ALA A 21 -10.77 -9.56 -16.28
CA ALA A 21 -11.97 -10.41 -16.33
C ALA A 21 -13.22 -9.64 -16.75
N ARG A 22 -13.43 -8.40 -16.28
CA ARG A 22 -14.49 -7.50 -16.74
C ARG A 22 -14.40 -7.20 -18.23
N SER A 23 -13.21 -7.24 -18.81
CA SER A 23 -12.97 -7.09 -20.25
C SER A 23 -13.00 -8.41 -21.02
N GLY A 24 -13.45 -9.51 -20.39
CA GLY A 24 -13.51 -10.86 -20.99
C GLY A 24 -12.13 -11.49 -21.24
N LYS A 25 -11.07 -11.01 -20.62
CA LYS A 25 -9.70 -11.52 -20.79
C LYS A 25 -9.35 -12.47 -19.66
N PRO A 26 -9.05 -13.76 -19.95
CA PRO A 26 -8.66 -14.71 -18.92
C PRO A 26 -7.28 -14.38 -18.33
N CYS A 27 -7.12 -14.62 -17.04
CA CYS A 27 -5.84 -14.43 -16.34
C CYS A 27 -5.56 -15.52 -15.31
N ALA A 28 -4.29 -15.71 -15.00
CA ALA A 28 -3.79 -16.49 -13.88
C ALA A 28 -3.34 -15.55 -12.77
N LEU A 29 -3.84 -15.75 -11.56
CA LEU A 29 -3.44 -14.99 -10.37
C LEU A 29 -2.52 -15.87 -9.51
N ILE A 30 -1.23 -15.57 -9.53
CA ILE A 30 -0.15 -16.40 -8.98
C ILE A 30 0.37 -15.74 -7.70
N SER A 31 0.39 -16.46 -6.59
CA SER A 31 0.89 -15.91 -5.33
C SER A 31 1.44 -16.98 -4.39
N SER A 32 2.47 -16.64 -3.64
CA SER A 32 3.10 -17.52 -2.63
C SER A 32 2.17 -17.87 -1.47
N GLN A 33 1.13 -17.05 -1.24
CA GLN A 33 0.14 -17.24 -0.18
C GLN A 33 -1.27 -16.90 -0.67
N ALA A 34 -2.27 -17.28 0.13
CA ALA A 34 -3.64 -16.84 -0.08
C ALA A 34 -3.76 -15.31 0.01
N SER A 35 -4.69 -14.73 -0.75
CA SER A 35 -4.91 -13.27 -0.80
C SER A 35 -5.22 -12.67 0.57
N GLU A 36 -5.87 -13.42 1.44
CA GLU A 36 -6.20 -13.06 2.82
C GLU A 36 -4.98 -12.83 3.71
N ARG A 37 -3.79 -13.24 3.26
CA ARG A 37 -2.50 -13.06 3.93
C ARG A 37 -1.60 -12.03 3.25
N ALA A 38 -2.07 -11.37 2.21
CA ALA A 38 -1.31 -10.33 1.54
C ALA A 38 -1.04 -9.13 2.48
N GLN A 39 0.09 -8.45 2.27
CA GLN A 39 0.46 -7.24 3.02
C GLN A 39 -0.68 -6.21 3.06
N SER A 40 -1.44 -6.09 1.99
CA SER A 40 -2.56 -5.15 1.85
C SER A 40 -3.63 -5.29 2.94
N VAL A 41 -3.81 -6.50 3.51
CA VAL A 41 -4.75 -6.75 4.62
C VAL A 41 -4.38 -5.99 5.88
N MET A 42 -3.10 -5.67 6.06
CA MET A 42 -2.56 -5.01 7.25
C MET A 42 -2.68 -3.47 7.20
N ALA A 43 -3.17 -2.90 6.09
CA ALA A 43 -3.33 -1.45 5.96
C ALA A 43 -4.51 -0.96 6.81
N GLU A 44 -4.25 0.00 7.71
CA GLU A 44 -5.24 0.48 8.68
C GLU A 44 -5.78 1.87 8.35
N GLY A 45 -4.96 2.71 7.75
CA GLY A 45 -5.20 4.16 7.63
C GLY A 45 -6.45 4.54 6.84
N GLY A 46 -6.56 4.08 5.64
CA GLY A 46 -7.58 4.46 4.67
C GLY A 46 -7.03 4.61 3.27
N ILE A 47 -7.84 5.12 2.37
CA ILE A 47 -7.50 5.41 0.99
C ILE A 47 -7.85 6.87 0.66
N ASN A 48 -6.93 7.59 0.02
CA ASN A 48 -7.10 9.00 -0.30
C ASN A 48 -7.78 9.21 -1.64
N ALA A 49 -8.81 10.06 -1.65
CA ALA A 49 -9.48 10.51 -2.87
C ALA A 49 -10.13 11.88 -2.64
N ALA A 50 -10.04 12.79 -3.58
CA ALA A 50 -10.69 14.07 -3.50
C ALA A 50 -12.19 13.93 -3.86
N LEU A 51 -13.01 13.49 -2.89
CA LEU A 51 -14.46 13.34 -3.06
C LEU A 51 -15.23 14.64 -2.75
N ASP A 52 -14.62 15.56 -2.02
CA ASP A 52 -15.16 16.82 -1.52
C ASP A 52 -16.48 16.71 -0.73
N VAL A 53 -16.73 15.56 -0.12
CA VAL A 53 -17.95 15.31 0.67
C VAL A 53 -17.98 16.07 2.01
N MET A 54 -16.85 16.60 2.43
CA MET A 54 -16.72 17.37 3.67
C MET A 54 -16.87 18.89 3.45
N GLY A 55 -17.10 19.34 2.20
CA GLY A 55 -17.31 20.74 1.86
C GLY A 55 -16.08 21.63 2.03
N GLU A 56 -14.90 21.06 1.92
CA GLU A 56 -13.61 21.77 2.05
C GLU A 56 -13.08 22.28 0.70
N HIS A 57 -13.86 22.09 -0.39
CA HIS A 57 -13.48 22.41 -1.77
C HIS A 57 -12.21 21.68 -2.21
N ASP A 58 -12.08 20.39 -1.82
CA ASP A 58 -10.96 19.54 -2.23
C ASP A 58 -11.09 19.12 -3.70
N THR A 59 -9.96 19.08 -4.41
CA THR A 59 -9.90 18.75 -5.83
C THR A 59 -8.80 17.74 -6.14
N THR A 60 -8.90 17.04 -7.27
CA THR A 60 -7.82 16.15 -7.73
C THR A 60 -6.53 16.92 -7.99
N ALA A 61 -6.63 18.19 -8.40
CA ALA A 61 -5.48 19.08 -8.59
C ALA A 61 -4.77 19.43 -7.27
N GLU A 62 -5.53 19.67 -6.17
CA GLU A 62 -4.93 19.82 -4.84
C GLU A 62 -4.33 18.53 -4.33
N HIS A 63 -5.01 17.39 -4.55
CA HIS A 63 -4.48 16.06 -4.23
C HIS A 63 -3.15 15.80 -4.97
N PHE A 64 -3.08 16.11 -6.25
CA PHE A 64 -1.85 16.06 -7.05
C PHE A 64 -0.75 16.94 -6.44
N SER A 65 -1.05 18.20 -6.16
CA SER A 65 -0.09 19.16 -5.61
C SER A 65 0.48 18.69 -4.26
N ASP A 66 -0.38 18.20 -3.36
CA ASP A 66 0.03 17.69 -2.05
C ASP A 66 0.89 16.43 -2.20
N THR A 67 0.55 15.53 -3.13
CA THR A 67 1.31 14.30 -3.40
C THR A 67 2.69 14.62 -3.96
N MET A 68 2.80 15.54 -4.93
CA MET A 68 4.07 15.97 -5.48
C MET A 68 4.97 16.63 -4.43
N LYS A 69 4.40 17.50 -3.59
CA LYS A 69 5.12 18.14 -2.48
C LYS A 69 5.58 17.12 -1.43
N GLY A 70 4.70 16.20 -1.06
CA GLY A 70 5.01 15.14 -0.09
C GLY A 70 6.12 14.20 -0.59
N GLY A 71 6.20 13.95 -1.88
CA GLY A 71 7.27 13.21 -2.56
C GLY A 71 8.49 14.06 -2.94
N VAL A 72 8.58 15.31 -2.46
CA VAL A 72 9.71 16.24 -2.72
C VAL A 72 9.97 16.41 -4.24
N PHE A 73 8.90 16.33 -5.05
CA PHE A 73 8.92 16.44 -6.51
C PHE A 73 9.79 15.40 -7.24
N LEU A 74 10.08 14.26 -6.61
CA LEU A 74 10.82 13.16 -7.23
C LEU A 74 9.95 12.23 -8.08
N ALA A 75 8.65 12.15 -7.76
CA ALA A 75 7.72 11.28 -8.47
C ALA A 75 7.48 11.73 -9.93
N ASP A 76 7.19 10.77 -10.82
CA ASP A 76 6.71 11.07 -12.18
C ASP A 76 5.36 11.81 -12.11
N PRO A 77 5.27 13.06 -12.59
CA PRO A 77 4.04 13.84 -12.52
C PRO A 77 2.86 13.20 -13.27
N ASN A 78 3.11 12.48 -14.37
CA ASN A 78 2.05 11.83 -15.14
C ASN A 78 1.46 10.65 -14.36
N ALA A 79 2.31 9.88 -13.68
CA ALA A 79 1.86 8.78 -12.81
C ALA A 79 1.05 9.31 -11.63
N VAL A 80 1.49 10.40 -11.00
CA VAL A 80 0.77 11.04 -9.89
C VAL A 80 -0.57 11.61 -10.37
N ALA A 81 -0.62 12.29 -11.52
CA ALA A 81 -1.87 12.80 -12.08
C ALA A 81 -2.86 11.66 -12.36
N GLY A 82 -2.42 10.59 -13.02
CA GLY A 82 -3.26 9.42 -13.28
C GLY A 82 -3.82 8.78 -12.01
N LEU A 83 -3.02 8.72 -10.93
CA LEU A 83 -3.45 8.23 -9.63
C LEU A 83 -4.50 9.14 -8.99
N THR A 84 -4.23 10.44 -8.90
CA THR A 84 -5.11 11.39 -8.19
C THR A 84 -6.42 11.62 -8.92
N ASP A 85 -6.40 11.63 -10.25
CA ASP A 85 -7.61 11.79 -11.06
C ASP A 85 -8.51 10.55 -11.02
N SER A 86 -7.91 9.34 -10.94
CA SER A 86 -8.66 8.09 -10.86
C SER A 86 -9.17 7.77 -9.45
N ALA A 87 -8.57 8.32 -8.41
CA ALA A 87 -8.85 7.95 -7.02
C ALA A 87 -10.34 8.11 -6.61
N PRO A 88 -11.07 9.17 -7.00
CA PRO A 88 -12.50 9.30 -6.69
C PRO A 88 -13.34 8.14 -7.23
N ASP A 89 -13.12 7.76 -8.48
CA ASP A 89 -13.89 6.67 -9.11
C ASP A 89 -13.51 5.31 -8.54
N ILE A 90 -12.24 5.11 -8.19
CA ILE A 90 -11.79 3.90 -7.51
C ILE A 90 -12.47 3.75 -6.14
N VAL A 91 -12.55 4.82 -5.34
CA VAL A 91 -13.22 4.74 -4.03
C VAL A 91 -14.71 4.47 -4.17
N ARG A 92 -15.40 5.07 -5.15
CA ARG A 92 -16.80 4.78 -5.45
C ARG A 92 -16.98 3.32 -5.87
N TRP A 93 -16.16 2.84 -6.80
CA TRP A 93 -16.18 1.44 -7.22
C TRP A 93 -15.93 0.46 -6.05
N LEU A 94 -14.98 0.76 -5.17
CA LEU A 94 -14.72 -0.07 -3.99
C LEU A 94 -15.96 -0.12 -3.07
N HIS A 95 -16.67 1.00 -2.93
CA HIS A 95 -17.93 1.04 -2.18
C HIS A 95 -19.02 0.18 -2.87
N GLU A 96 -19.16 0.28 -4.18
CA GLU A 96 -20.12 -0.49 -4.99
C GLU A 96 -19.90 -2.00 -4.87
N ILE A 97 -18.66 -2.47 -4.82
CA ILE A 97 -18.34 -3.91 -4.64
C ILE A 97 -18.44 -4.36 -3.17
N GLY A 98 -18.83 -3.47 -2.24
CA GLY A 98 -19.15 -3.81 -0.86
C GLY A 98 -18.10 -3.45 0.19
N VAL A 99 -17.17 -2.56 -0.09
CA VAL A 99 -16.28 -2.03 0.96
C VAL A 99 -17.12 -1.18 1.92
N PRO A 100 -17.19 -1.54 3.22
CA PRO A 100 -18.01 -0.83 4.20
C PRO A 100 -17.28 0.42 4.72
N PHE A 101 -17.03 1.39 3.82
CA PHE A 101 -16.52 2.69 4.25
C PHE A 101 -17.45 3.35 5.27
N GLN A 102 -16.89 4.17 6.14
CA GLN A 102 -17.71 5.02 6.99
C GLN A 102 -18.65 5.84 6.11
N PHE A 103 -19.96 5.72 6.36
CA PHE A 103 -20.99 6.29 5.49
C PHE A 103 -22.06 6.98 6.33
N GLU A 104 -22.32 8.24 6.06
CA GLU A 104 -23.31 9.04 6.76
C GLU A 104 -24.00 10.00 5.79
N ASN A 105 -25.29 10.25 5.98
CA ASN A 105 -26.08 11.21 5.17
C ASN A 105 -25.96 11.01 3.65
N GLY A 106 -25.81 9.77 3.18
CA GLY A 106 -25.68 9.46 1.77
C GLY A 106 -24.27 9.63 1.17
N HIS A 107 -23.25 9.86 2.00
CA HIS A 107 -21.87 10.10 1.55
C HIS A 107 -20.84 9.24 2.31
N ILE A 108 -19.76 8.92 1.63
CA ILE A 108 -18.57 8.30 2.25
C ILE A 108 -17.87 9.38 3.08
N ILE A 109 -17.80 9.20 4.40
CA ILE A 109 -17.13 10.15 5.28
C ILE A 109 -15.62 10.04 5.13
N GLN A 110 -14.96 11.20 5.10
CA GLN A 110 -13.53 11.33 4.98
C GLN A 110 -12.92 12.00 6.22
N ARG A 111 -11.69 11.63 6.55
CA ARG A 111 -10.94 12.20 7.68
C ARG A 111 -9.58 12.75 7.26
N ASN A 112 -8.98 13.55 8.14
CA ASN A 112 -7.60 13.99 7.99
C ASN A 112 -6.62 12.83 8.19
N PHE A 113 -5.50 12.93 7.47
CA PHE A 113 -4.37 12.04 7.62
C PHE A 113 -3.07 12.83 7.52
N GLY A 114 -1.93 12.25 7.96
CA GLY A 114 -0.66 12.96 7.96
C GLY A 114 -0.25 13.47 6.56
N GLY A 115 0.26 14.69 6.51
CA GLY A 115 0.71 15.34 5.28
C GLY A 115 -0.40 15.92 4.39
N GLN A 116 -1.67 15.85 4.81
CA GLN A 116 -2.81 16.37 4.05
C GLN A 116 -3.35 17.66 4.66
N LYS A 117 -3.81 18.56 3.81
CA LYS A 117 -4.50 19.79 4.22
C LYS A 117 -6.02 19.64 4.25
N LYS A 118 -6.55 18.65 3.53
CA LYS A 118 -7.98 18.40 3.36
C LYS A 118 -8.37 17.02 3.84
N LYS A 119 -9.60 16.84 4.27
CA LYS A 119 -10.16 15.54 4.65
C LYS A 119 -10.45 14.71 3.41
N ARG A 120 -9.49 13.94 2.93
CA ARG A 120 -9.64 13.12 1.73
C ARG A 120 -9.46 11.62 1.95
N THR A 121 -9.28 11.18 3.18
CA THR A 121 -9.07 9.76 3.49
C THR A 121 -10.40 9.07 3.77
N ALA A 122 -10.88 8.24 2.83
CA ALA A 122 -11.99 7.31 3.06
C ALA A 122 -11.48 6.11 3.87
N TYR A 123 -12.27 5.62 4.83
CA TYR A 123 -11.83 4.59 5.77
C TYR A 123 -12.97 3.66 6.20
N ALA A 124 -12.61 2.44 6.60
CA ALA A 124 -13.50 1.44 7.17
C ALA A 124 -13.01 1.09 8.59
N LYS A 125 -13.46 1.87 9.58
CA LYS A 125 -12.99 1.77 10.99
C LYS A 125 -11.45 1.81 11.06
N SER A 126 -10.84 0.82 11.75
CA SER A 126 -9.39 0.67 11.91
C SER A 126 -8.78 -0.41 11.02
N SER A 127 -9.50 -0.92 10.03
CA SER A 127 -9.07 -2.08 9.23
C SER A 127 -9.42 -1.92 7.74
N THR A 128 -9.16 -0.75 7.19
CA THR A 128 -9.54 -0.41 5.81
C THR A 128 -8.95 -1.38 4.78
N GLY A 129 -7.67 -1.74 4.93
CA GLY A 129 -7.03 -2.70 4.02
C GLY A 129 -7.69 -4.07 4.03
N LYS A 130 -8.06 -4.59 5.22
CA LYS A 130 -8.81 -5.84 5.34
C LYS A 130 -10.17 -5.75 4.65
N ALA A 131 -10.89 -4.65 4.85
CA ALA A 131 -12.20 -4.44 4.25
C ALA A 131 -12.12 -4.40 2.71
N ILE A 132 -11.16 -3.66 2.15
CA ILE A 132 -10.94 -3.58 0.71
C ILE A 132 -10.53 -4.96 0.16
N MET A 133 -9.60 -5.65 0.81
CA MET A 133 -9.16 -6.98 0.38
C MET A 133 -10.30 -7.99 0.38
N THR A 134 -11.16 -7.99 1.40
CA THR A 134 -12.32 -8.88 1.47
C THR A 134 -13.26 -8.63 0.28
N ALA A 135 -13.62 -7.38 0.01
CA ALA A 135 -14.49 -7.05 -1.13
C ALA A 135 -13.87 -7.42 -2.48
N LEU A 136 -12.57 -7.18 -2.68
CA LEU A 136 -11.87 -7.56 -3.90
C LEU A 136 -11.77 -9.09 -4.07
N ILE A 137 -11.55 -9.82 -2.99
CA ILE A 137 -11.53 -11.29 -3.02
C ILE A 137 -12.91 -11.82 -3.43
N ASP A 138 -13.97 -11.29 -2.83
CA ASP A 138 -15.33 -11.72 -3.13
C ASP A 138 -15.74 -11.33 -4.57
N GLU A 139 -15.34 -10.17 -5.05
CA GLU A 139 -15.55 -9.78 -6.44
C GLU A 139 -14.77 -10.69 -7.40
N ALA A 140 -13.51 -11.01 -7.12
CA ALA A 140 -12.71 -11.91 -7.94
C ALA A 140 -13.31 -13.32 -8.01
N ARG A 141 -13.89 -13.83 -6.91
CA ARG A 141 -14.56 -15.15 -6.87
C ARG A 141 -15.70 -15.27 -7.89
N LYS A 142 -16.39 -14.19 -8.21
CA LYS A 142 -17.42 -14.19 -9.27
C LYS A 142 -16.81 -14.54 -10.63
N TYR A 143 -15.64 -14.00 -10.92
CA TYR A 143 -14.94 -14.25 -12.18
C TYR A 143 -14.17 -15.58 -12.19
N GLU A 144 -13.79 -16.09 -11.02
CA GLU A 144 -13.30 -17.48 -10.88
C GLU A 144 -14.40 -18.48 -11.24
N ALA A 145 -15.59 -18.28 -10.71
CA ALA A 145 -16.75 -19.11 -11.04
C ALA A 145 -17.11 -19.04 -12.53
N ALA A 146 -16.84 -17.91 -13.19
CA ALA A 146 -17.02 -17.73 -14.63
C ALA A 146 -15.83 -18.26 -15.48
N GLY A 147 -14.77 -18.80 -14.86
CA GLY A 147 -13.59 -19.33 -15.55
C GLY A 147 -12.67 -18.27 -16.17
N LEU A 148 -12.81 -16.98 -15.77
CA LEU A 148 -11.99 -15.88 -16.27
C LEU A 148 -10.77 -15.59 -15.39
N ILE A 149 -10.80 -15.98 -14.12
CA ILE A 149 -9.66 -15.91 -13.20
C ILE A 149 -9.35 -17.32 -12.74
N GLU A 150 -8.12 -17.76 -12.88
CA GLU A 150 -7.60 -19.00 -12.30
C GLU A 150 -6.56 -18.67 -11.24
N ARG A 151 -6.77 -19.13 -10.00
CA ARG A 151 -5.84 -18.87 -8.89
C ARG A 151 -4.82 -19.97 -8.72
N PHE A 152 -3.60 -19.56 -8.50
CA PHE A 152 -2.46 -20.40 -8.14
C PHE A 152 -1.89 -19.94 -6.78
N PRO A 153 -2.56 -20.23 -5.65
CA PRO A 153 -1.99 -19.98 -4.33
C PRO A 153 -0.81 -20.94 -4.09
N HIS A 154 0.11 -20.57 -3.21
CA HIS A 154 1.32 -21.36 -2.91
C HIS A 154 2.24 -21.56 -4.12
N HIS A 155 2.21 -20.61 -5.05
CA HIS A 155 3.08 -20.56 -6.21
C HIS A 155 3.87 -19.26 -6.21
N THR A 156 5.19 -19.34 -6.29
CA THR A 156 6.09 -18.19 -6.27
C THR A 156 6.71 -17.98 -7.64
N ALA A 157 6.52 -16.81 -8.25
CA ALA A 157 7.30 -16.46 -9.41
C ALA A 157 8.76 -16.22 -8.99
N VAL A 158 9.66 -16.93 -9.61
CA VAL A 158 11.09 -16.88 -9.31
C VAL A 158 11.88 -16.15 -10.38
N ASP A 159 11.31 -16.02 -11.59
CA ASP A 159 11.94 -15.37 -12.72
C ASP A 159 10.90 -15.06 -13.83
N ILE A 160 11.33 -14.41 -14.89
CA ILE A 160 10.59 -14.28 -16.15
C ILE A 160 11.31 -15.02 -17.28
N SER A 161 10.54 -15.51 -18.24
CA SER A 161 11.07 -16.03 -19.49
C SER A 161 11.16 -14.89 -20.51
N VAL A 162 12.30 -14.78 -21.20
CA VAL A 162 12.54 -13.79 -22.24
C VAL A 162 12.88 -14.51 -23.55
N CYS A 163 12.18 -14.16 -24.60
CA CYS A 163 12.42 -14.65 -25.96
C CYS A 163 12.55 -13.47 -26.91
N SER A 164 13.66 -13.37 -27.65
CA SER A 164 13.94 -12.28 -28.58
C SER A 164 13.76 -10.87 -27.97
N GLY A 165 14.25 -10.69 -26.72
CA GLY A 165 14.18 -9.40 -26.01
C GLY A 165 12.80 -9.03 -25.46
N LYS A 166 11.82 -9.94 -25.51
CA LYS A 166 10.47 -9.71 -25.00
C LYS A 166 10.11 -10.73 -23.92
N CYS A 167 9.39 -10.30 -22.90
CA CYS A 167 8.83 -11.20 -21.89
C CYS A 167 7.86 -12.18 -22.56
N SER A 168 8.08 -13.47 -22.38
CA SER A 168 7.28 -14.56 -22.95
C SER A 168 6.52 -15.38 -21.89
N GLY A 169 6.75 -15.12 -20.61
CA GLY A 169 6.07 -15.80 -19.51
C GLY A 169 6.72 -15.59 -18.16
N ALA A 170 6.14 -16.18 -17.14
CA ALA A 170 6.68 -16.24 -15.78
C ALA A 170 7.21 -17.65 -15.48
N VAL A 171 8.34 -17.72 -14.80
CA VAL A 171 8.88 -18.97 -14.24
C VAL A 171 8.38 -19.08 -12.81
N VAL A 172 7.58 -20.09 -12.55
CA VAL A 172 6.82 -20.22 -11.30
C VAL A 172 7.21 -21.51 -10.60
N ARG A 173 7.43 -21.44 -9.30
CA ARG A 173 7.75 -22.58 -8.43
C ARG A 173 6.59 -22.86 -7.48
N ASP A 174 6.11 -24.08 -7.45
CA ASP A 174 5.20 -24.58 -6.43
C ASP A 174 5.95 -24.65 -5.08
N VAL A 175 5.40 -24.04 -4.04
CA VAL A 175 6.04 -23.90 -2.72
C VAL A 175 6.16 -25.24 -2.01
N PHE A 176 5.25 -26.18 -2.24
CA PHE A 176 5.22 -27.46 -1.55
C PHE A 176 6.09 -28.52 -2.22
N SER A 177 5.96 -28.65 -3.54
CA SER A 177 6.73 -29.64 -4.31
C SER A 177 8.12 -29.17 -4.71
N GLY A 178 8.36 -27.84 -4.70
CA GLY A 178 9.57 -27.23 -5.24
C GLY A 178 9.69 -27.28 -6.77
N LYS A 179 8.72 -27.88 -7.46
CA LYS A 179 8.72 -28.00 -8.92
C LYS A 179 8.57 -26.63 -9.55
N THR A 180 9.39 -26.38 -10.57
CA THR A 180 9.34 -25.14 -11.36
C THR A 180 8.77 -25.41 -12.73
N GLU A 181 7.88 -24.54 -13.19
CA GLU A 181 7.28 -24.61 -14.51
C GLU A 181 7.09 -23.22 -15.15
N LEU A 182 7.01 -23.21 -16.47
CA LEU A 182 6.78 -21.98 -17.25
C LEU A 182 5.27 -21.73 -17.40
N PHE A 183 4.85 -20.54 -17.02
CA PHE A 183 3.53 -19.98 -17.31
C PHE A 183 3.66 -19.04 -18.51
N PRO A 184 3.38 -19.50 -19.74
CA PRO A 184 3.56 -18.69 -20.94
C PRO A 184 2.53 -17.56 -21.01
N GLY A 185 2.88 -16.45 -21.67
CA GLY A 185 2.02 -15.31 -21.91
C GLY A 185 2.55 -14.01 -21.29
N LYS A 186 1.74 -12.96 -21.37
CA LYS A 186 2.08 -11.65 -20.79
C LYS A 186 2.12 -11.73 -19.27
N VAL A 187 2.96 -10.87 -18.66
CA VAL A 187 3.14 -10.84 -17.21
C VAL A 187 2.81 -9.44 -16.68
N ILE A 188 2.02 -9.40 -15.61
CA ILE A 188 1.81 -8.21 -14.79
C ILE A 188 2.49 -8.46 -13.45
N LEU A 189 3.40 -7.57 -13.06
CA LEU A 189 4.12 -7.64 -11.79
C LEU A 189 3.33 -6.86 -10.73
N ALA A 190 2.79 -7.58 -9.75
CA ALA A 190 2.06 -7.04 -8.60
C ALA A 190 2.53 -7.67 -7.29
N HIS A 191 3.81 -8.07 -7.24
CA HIS A 191 4.41 -8.91 -6.21
C HIS A 191 4.70 -8.19 -4.87
N GLY A 192 4.28 -6.94 -4.72
CA GLY A 192 4.51 -6.15 -3.52
C GLY A 192 5.88 -5.48 -3.47
N GLY A 193 6.28 -5.07 -2.28
CA GLY A 193 7.53 -4.34 -2.04
C GLY A 193 8.63 -5.17 -1.40
N LEU A 194 9.50 -4.50 -0.61
CA LEU A 194 10.75 -5.06 -0.06
C LEU A 194 10.79 -5.07 1.49
N ASN A 195 9.67 -4.89 2.15
CA ASN A 195 9.65 -4.74 3.61
C ASN A 195 10.14 -6.00 4.37
N GLY A 196 10.08 -7.18 3.79
CA GLY A 196 10.65 -8.40 4.35
C GLY A 196 12.17 -8.46 4.33
N PHE A 197 12.84 -7.56 3.61
CA PHE A 197 14.28 -7.43 3.61
C PHE A 197 14.86 -6.97 4.97
N PHE A 198 14.03 -6.30 5.78
CA PHE A 198 14.39 -5.85 7.14
C PHE A 198 13.52 -6.53 8.21
N PRO A 199 13.65 -7.85 8.44
CA PRO A 199 12.68 -8.62 9.22
C PRO A 199 12.52 -8.17 10.68
N GLY A 200 13.55 -7.63 11.30
CA GLY A 200 13.46 -7.10 12.67
C GLY A 200 12.93 -5.67 12.79
N GLN A 201 12.81 -4.96 11.68
CA GLN A 201 12.47 -3.54 11.63
C GLN A 201 11.07 -3.29 11.05
N THR A 202 10.57 -4.21 10.22
CA THR A 202 9.29 -4.03 9.54
C THR A 202 8.10 -4.20 10.47
N THR A 203 7.06 -3.40 10.26
CA THR A 203 5.71 -3.60 10.84
C THR A 203 4.82 -4.42 9.90
N GLY A 204 5.29 -4.74 8.71
CA GLY A 204 4.57 -5.48 7.68
C GLY A 204 4.93 -6.97 7.64
N THR A 205 4.50 -7.61 6.56
CA THR A 205 4.86 -9.01 6.32
C THR A 205 6.35 -9.17 6.00
N THR A 206 6.96 -10.23 6.52
CA THR A 206 8.32 -10.64 6.15
C THR A 206 8.38 -11.44 4.84
N GLN A 207 7.25 -11.63 4.16
CA GLN A 207 7.14 -12.40 2.92
C GLN A 207 7.57 -11.61 1.67
N ASN A 208 7.58 -10.28 1.74
CA ASN A 208 8.01 -9.43 0.64
C ASN A 208 9.54 -9.26 0.68
N THR A 209 10.26 -10.32 0.31
CA THR A 209 11.73 -10.40 0.41
C THR A 209 12.46 -9.72 -0.74
N GLY A 210 11.75 -9.42 -1.85
CA GLY A 210 12.35 -8.82 -3.04
C GLY A 210 13.06 -9.82 -3.98
N ASP A 211 12.94 -11.13 -3.74
CA ASP A 211 13.62 -12.15 -4.55
C ASP A 211 13.32 -12.02 -6.04
N LEU A 212 12.05 -11.82 -6.40
CA LEU A 212 11.69 -11.62 -7.81
C LEU A 212 12.27 -10.31 -8.35
N ALA A 213 12.26 -9.22 -7.57
CA ALA A 213 12.87 -7.96 -8.00
C ALA A 213 14.37 -8.13 -8.26
N ALA A 214 15.09 -8.87 -7.40
CA ALA A 214 16.50 -9.19 -7.60
C ALA A 214 16.74 -10.02 -8.88
N ALA A 215 15.90 -11.02 -9.15
CA ALA A 215 15.98 -11.81 -10.38
C ALA A 215 15.74 -10.93 -11.64
N LEU A 216 14.77 -10.02 -11.58
CA LEU A 216 14.48 -9.09 -12.67
C LEU A 216 15.63 -8.09 -12.91
N PHE A 217 16.22 -7.58 -11.81
CA PHE A 217 17.39 -6.71 -11.89
C PHE A 217 18.59 -7.43 -12.55
N ALA A 218 18.82 -8.69 -12.17
CA ALA A 218 19.88 -9.50 -12.79
C ALA A 218 19.67 -9.76 -14.30
N ARG A 219 18.41 -9.61 -14.78
CA ARG A 219 18.08 -9.67 -16.22
C ARG A 219 18.15 -8.33 -16.93
N GLY A 220 18.61 -7.28 -16.26
CA GLY A 220 18.78 -5.95 -16.82
C GLY A 220 17.53 -5.07 -16.78
N MET A 221 16.52 -5.41 -15.93
CA MET A 221 15.41 -4.50 -15.67
C MET A 221 15.90 -3.30 -14.85
N GLU A 222 15.54 -2.11 -15.27
CA GLU A 222 15.86 -0.87 -14.55
C GLU A 222 14.95 -0.70 -13.33
N PHE A 223 15.52 -0.25 -12.22
CA PHE A 223 14.83 0.10 -11.00
C PHE A 223 15.18 1.54 -10.62
N ALA A 224 14.25 2.25 -10.00
CA ALA A 224 14.44 3.59 -9.50
C ALA A 224 14.15 3.65 -7.99
N ASP A 225 14.80 4.57 -7.31
CA ASP A 225 14.49 5.00 -5.94
C ASP A 225 14.61 3.88 -4.87
N LEU A 226 15.45 2.87 -5.09
CA LEU A 226 15.63 1.74 -4.16
C LEU A 226 16.21 2.15 -2.80
N GLU A 227 16.86 3.31 -2.71
CA GLU A 227 17.39 3.89 -1.49
C GLU A 227 16.30 4.49 -0.60
N PHE A 228 15.11 4.77 -1.12
CA PHE A 228 14.02 5.38 -0.37
C PHE A 228 13.21 4.34 0.42
N ILE A 229 13.64 4.10 1.65
CA ILE A 229 12.94 3.24 2.60
C ILE A 229 12.22 4.11 3.62
N GLN A 230 10.88 4.06 3.63
CA GLN A 230 10.09 4.81 4.58
C GLN A 230 9.89 4.02 5.87
N TYR A 231 10.31 4.60 6.99
CA TYR A 231 9.98 4.10 8.33
C TYR A 231 8.69 4.75 8.83
N HIS A 232 7.77 3.93 9.35
CA HIS A 232 6.60 4.48 10.03
C HIS A 232 7.02 5.06 11.38
N PRO A 233 6.71 6.34 11.68
CA PRO A 233 7.24 7.03 12.87
C PRO A 233 6.72 6.44 14.19
N THR A 234 5.48 5.95 14.22
CA THR A 234 4.85 5.44 15.44
C THR A 234 4.71 3.92 15.42
N THR A 235 5.59 3.25 16.13
CA THR A 235 5.60 1.79 16.28
C THR A 235 5.92 1.41 17.73
N VAL A 236 5.54 0.22 18.12
CA VAL A 236 5.85 -0.35 19.44
C VAL A 236 6.38 -1.77 19.28
N GLN A 237 7.35 -2.12 20.11
CA GLN A 237 7.90 -3.48 20.16
C GLN A 237 7.13 -4.28 21.21
N ILE A 238 6.41 -5.33 20.79
CA ILE A 238 5.64 -6.21 21.68
C ILE A 238 6.02 -7.66 21.38
N HIS A 239 6.51 -8.38 22.38
CA HIS A 239 6.89 -9.80 22.26
C HIS A 239 7.74 -10.14 21.02
N GLY A 240 8.74 -9.32 20.75
CA GLY A 240 9.65 -9.52 19.61
C GLY A 240 9.08 -9.10 18.24
N LYS A 241 7.85 -8.59 18.19
CA LYS A 241 7.23 -8.06 16.96
C LYS A 241 7.14 -6.55 17.03
N ARG A 242 7.44 -5.89 15.94
CA ARG A 242 7.19 -4.46 15.78
C ARG A 242 5.77 -4.27 15.26
N MET A 243 4.96 -3.59 16.06
CA MET A 243 3.56 -3.31 15.73
C MET A 243 3.39 -1.85 15.35
N LEU A 244 2.53 -1.61 14.36
CA LEU A 244 2.14 -0.29 13.93
C LEU A 244 1.20 0.36 14.95
N ILE A 245 1.48 1.61 15.33
CA ILE A 245 0.47 2.50 15.90
C ILE A 245 -0.03 3.35 14.74
N SER A 246 -1.27 3.12 14.33
CA SER A 246 -1.86 3.74 13.14
C SER A 246 -1.73 5.26 13.15
N GLU A 247 -1.41 5.84 12.01
CA GLU A 247 -1.39 7.28 11.80
C GLU A 247 -2.74 7.94 12.07
N ALA A 248 -3.83 7.18 11.94
CA ALA A 248 -5.16 7.61 12.32
C ALA A 248 -5.24 8.09 13.77
N ALA A 249 -4.46 7.51 14.69
CA ALA A 249 -4.40 7.98 16.08
C ALA A 249 -3.99 9.46 16.16
N ARG A 250 -3.04 9.90 15.32
CA ARG A 250 -2.65 11.31 15.25
C ARG A 250 -3.70 12.17 14.53
N GLY A 251 -4.34 11.62 13.50
CA GLY A 251 -5.47 12.26 12.80
C GLY A 251 -6.66 12.53 13.72
N GLU A 252 -6.89 11.67 14.70
CA GLU A 252 -7.94 11.79 15.72
C GLU A 252 -7.50 12.56 16.99
N GLY A 253 -6.37 13.28 16.90
CA GLY A 253 -5.89 14.15 17.98
C GLY A 253 -4.82 13.55 18.90
N GLY A 254 -4.28 12.38 18.57
CA GLY A 254 -3.14 11.80 19.27
C GLY A 254 -1.91 12.68 19.21
N ARG A 255 -1.23 12.87 20.34
CA ARG A 255 -0.09 13.80 20.47
C ARG A 255 1.18 13.07 20.86
N LEU A 256 2.28 13.37 20.15
CA LEU A 256 3.61 12.91 20.49
C LEU A 256 4.23 13.81 21.57
N PHE A 257 4.77 13.21 22.60
CA PHE A 257 5.48 13.94 23.65
C PHE A 257 6.66 13.13 24.21
N THR A 258 7.58 13.80 24.82
CA THR A 258 8.60 13.23 25.71
C THR A 258 8.63 14.01 27.02
N GLU A 259 9.36 13.53 27.98
CA GLU A 259 9.67 14.31 29.20
C GLU A 259 10.97 15.07 28.99
N ARG A 260 10.94 16.37 29.27
CA ARG A 260 12.10 17.26 29.27
C ARG A 260 12.08 18.11 30.52
N SER A 261 13.15 18.04 31.31
CA SER A 261 13.26 18.77 32.59
C SER A 261 12.08 18.51 33.54
N GLY A 262 11.61 17.26 33.60
CA GLY A 262 10.48 16.84 34.47
C GLY A 262 9.10 17.28 34.01
N SER A 263 8.96 17.78 32.79
CA SER A 263 7.67 18.22 32.22
C SER A 263 7.43 17.60 30.85
N ARG A 264 6.14 17.35 30.53
CA ARG A 264 5.78 16.88 29.19
C ARG A 264 6.10 17.94 28.14
N TRP A 265 6.90 17.58 27.18
CA TRP A 265 7.22 18.39 26.03
C TRP A 265 6.60 17.83 24.75
N TYR A 266 5.60 18.52 24.22
CA TYR A 266 4.93 18.20 22.96
C TYR A 266 5.74 18.79 21.80
N PHE A 267 6.83 18.13 21.45
CA PHE A 267 7.88 18.66 20.58
C PHE A 267 7.38 18.96 19.16
N MET A 268 6.51 18.13 18.58
CA MET A 268 5.99 18.37 17.23
C MET A 268 5.19 19.67 17.12
N GLU A 269 4.37 19.98 18.12
CA GLU A 269 3.57 21.21 18.14
C GLU A 269 4.44 22.46 18.35
N LYS A 270 5.55 22.33 19.07
CA LYS A 270 6.49 23.42 19.28
C LYS A 270 7.34 23.69 18.06
N LEU A 271 7.78 22.63 17.35
CA LEU A 271 8.63 22.73 16.17
C LEU A 271 7.85 23.08 14.90
N TYR A 272 6.62 22.62 14.81
CA TYR A 272 5.75 22.77 13.63
C TYR A 272 4.35 23.22 14.04
N PRO A 273 4.15 24.51 14.38
CA PRO A 273 2.87 24.99 14.95
C PRO A 273 1.65 24.79 14.05
N GLU A 274 1.81 24.75 12.72
CA GLU A 274 0.69 24.64 11.78
C GLU A 274 0.13 23.21 11.69
N LEU A 275 1.01 22.22 11.53
CA LEU A 275 0.61 20.81 11.30
C LEU A 275 0.90 19.91 12.50
N GLY A 276 1.88 20.26 13.35
CA GLY A 276 2.20 19.50 14.54
C GLY A 276 2.39 18.01 14.29
N ASN A 277 1.54 17.21 14.91
CA ASN A 277 1.56 15.74 14.79
C ASN A 277 1.06 15.22 13.43
N LEU A 278 0.58 16.09 12.54
CA LEU A 278 0.17 15.76 11.17
C LEU A 278 1.23 16.09 10.12
N MET A 279 2.44 16.45 10.53
CA MET A 279 3.57 16.57 9.61
C MET A 279 3.81 15.25 8.85
N PRO A 280 4.40 15.29 7.63
CA PRO A 280 4.78 14.10 6.87
C PRO A 280 5.65 13.12 7.69
N ARG A 281 5.58 11.85 7.37
CA ARG A 281 6.22 10.77 8.14
C ARG A 281 7.73 10.90 8.27
N ASP A 282 8.41 11.36 7.23
CA ASP A 282 9.84 11.59 7.23
C ASP A 282 10.24 12.68 8.22
N VAL A 283 9.46 13.76 8.29
CA VAL A 283 9.65 14.85 9.25
C VAL A 283 9.48 14.35 10.69
N ILE A 284 8.37 13.64 10.94
CA ILE A 284 8.10 13.09 12.28
C ILE A 284 9.19 12.09 12.69
N SER A 285 9.58 11.19 11.80
CA SER A 285 10.63 10.20 12.08
C SER A 285 11.96 10.86 12.43
N ARG A 286 12.32 11.92 11.70
CA ARG A 286 13.55 12.70 11.92
C ARG A 286 13.54 13.42 13.28
N GLU A 287 12.43 14.07 13.61
CA GLU A 287 12.32 14.76 14.89
C GLU A 287 12.24 13.79 16.07
N MET A 288 11.53 12.67 15.94
CA MET A 288 11.55 11.60 16.95
C MET A 288 12.97 11.06 17.15
N PHE A 289 13.72 10.82 16.07
CA PHE A 289 15.09 10.37 16.16
C PHE A 289 15.96 11.35 16.96
N LYS A 290 15.85 12.66 16.72
CA LYS A 290 16.57 13.69 17.47
C LYS A 290 16.19 13.65 18.96
N VAL A 291 14.88 13.60 19.25
CA VAL A 291 14.36 13.60 20.62
C VAL A 291 14.80 12.35 21.40
N ILE A 292 14.77 11.16 20.78
CA ILE A 292 15.21 9.90 21.40
C ILE A 292 16.71 9.93 21.76
N HIS A 293 17.53 10.67 20.99
CA HIS A 293 18.98 10.79 21.22
C HIS A 293 19.37 12.06 21.97
N ASP A 294 18.40 12.88 22.37
CA ASP A 294 18.65 14.07 23.16
C ASP A 294 18.82 13.69 24.65
N PRO A 295 19.99 13.92 25.28
CA PRO A 295 20.23 13.59 26.69
C PRO A 295 19.34 14.35 27.68
N GLU A 296 18.70 15.45 27.27
CA GLU A 296 17.76 16.20 28.10
C GLU A 296 16.35 15.61 28.07
N CYS A 297 16.10 14.65 27.19
CA CYS A 297 14.80 13.98 27.03
C CYS A 297 14.83 12.59 27.69
N GLY A 298 13.80 12.28 28.43
CA GLY A 298 13.58 10.95 28.97
C GLY A 298 13.02 10.04 27.89
N GLY A 299 13.85 9.39 27.14
CA GLY A 299 13.73 8.42 26.05
C GLY A 299 12.37 7.97 25.52
#